data_c704ec177b2d89d3c4d2b219d160d405
#
_entry.id   c704ec177b2d89d3c4d2b219d160d405
#
_cell.length_a   1.000
_cell.length_b   1.000
_cell.length_c   1.000
_cell.angle_alpha   90.00
_cell.angle_beta   90.00
_cell.angle_gamma   90.00
#
_symmetry.space_group_name_H-M   'P 1'
#
loop_
_entity.id
_entity.type
_entity.pdbx_description
1 polymer ?
#
loop_
_entity_poly.entity_id
_entity_poly.type
_entity_poly.pdbx_seq_one_letter_code
_entity_poly.pdbx_strand_id
1 'polypeptide(L)'
;RTFSSAASDVYKRQINSDTDQPVYLVHGGVDTEDREEIRWLTERSDNSIIVASYGTFSTGINIRNLHNVIFASPSKSRIRNLQSIGRVLRKGDNKSKATLYDIADDISTDKGNNYTLNHLLERVKIYNEEKFDYEIIDVKLKDD
;
A
#
# COMPACT_ATOMS: atom_id res chain seq x y z
N ARG A 1 -6.02 -17.79 11.22
CA ARG A 1 -4.95 -16.98 11.87
C ARG A 1 -4.41 -16.02 10.83
N THR A 2 -4.75 -14.77 10.94
CA THR A 2 -4.32 -13.72 10.03
C THR A 2 -2.90 -13.30 10.37
N PHE A 3 -1.93 -13.77 9.61
CA PHE A 3 -0.53 -13.31 9.62
C PHE A 3 -0.37 -11.80 9.41
N SER A 4 -1.44 -11.13 9.06
CA SER A 4 -1.50 -9.73 8.68
C SER A 4 -1.33 -8.75 9.84
N SER A 5 -1.71 -9.07 11.07
CA SER A 5 -1.63 -8.11 12.19
C SER A 5 -0.21 -8.00 12.76
N ALA A 6 0.47 -9.12 12.98
CA ALA A 6 1.83 -9.12 13.53
C ALA A 6 2.85 -8.44 12.60
N ALA A 7 2.76 -8.69 11.28
CA ALA A 7 3.62 -8.02 10.31
C ALA A 7 3.35 -6.51 10.27
N SER A 8 2.09 -6.10 10.31
CA SER A 8 1.73 -4.68 10.34
C SER A 8 2.22 -3.97 11.60
N ASP A 9 2.21 -4.65 12.75
CA ASP A 9 2.76 -4.12 14.00
C ASP A 9 4.28 -3.92 13.93
N VAL A 10 5.00 -4.84 13.29
CA VAL A 10 6.45 -4.70 13.07
C VAL A 10 6.73 -3.50 12.18
N TYR A 11 6.05 -3.38 11.05
CA TYR A 11 6.20 -2.23 10.16
C TYR A 11 5.89 -0.90 10.85
N LYS A 12 4.78 -0.85 11.64
CA LYS A 12 4.46 0.35 12.40
C LYS A 12 5.60 0.76 13.34
N ARG A 13 6.17 -0.19 14.09
CA ARG A 13 7.26 0.10 15.03
C ARG A 13 8.50 0.60 14.30
N GLN A 14 8.89 -0.05 13.20
CA GLN A 14 10.04 0.34 12.40
C GLN A 14 9.86 1.75 11.82
N ILE A 15 8.75 2.01 11.16
CA ILE A 15 8.46 3.33 10.61
C ILE A 15 8.45 4.40 11.71
N ASN A 16 7.81 4.10 12.85
CA ASN A 16 7.73 5.04 13.96
C ASN A 16 9.09 5.32 14.63
N SER A 17 10.08 4.42 14.49
CA SER A 17 11.47 4.68 14.93
C SER A 17 12.24 5.58 13.97
N ASP A 18 11.84 5.63 12.71
CA ASP A 18 12.58 6.32 11.66
C ASP A 18 11.97 7.68 11.27
N THR A 19 10.84 8.06 11.88
CA THR A 19 10.15 9.32 11.60
C THR A 19 9.47 9.90 12.83
N ASP A 20 9.43 11.24 12.89
CA ASP A 20 8.64 11.99 13.88
C ASP A 20 7.17 12.18 13.44
N GLN A 21 6.79 11.64 12.28
CA GLN A 21 5.42 11.75 11.77
C GLN A 21 4.46 10.82 12.53
N PRO A 22 3.20 11.20 12.71
CA PRO A 22 2.20 10.31 13.28
C PRO A 22 2.02 9.04 12.44
N VAL A 23 2.19 7.86 13.05
CA VAL A 23 2.02 6.55 12.39
C VAL A 23 0.82 5.83 12.98
N TYR A 24 -0.20 5.63 12.17
CA TYR A 24 -1.43 4.94 12.53
C TYR A 24 -1.44 3.52 11.98
N LEU A 25 -1.95 2.57 12.79
CA LEU A 25 -2.12 1.18 12.37
C LEU A 25 -3.60 0.85 12.23
N VAL A 26 -3.99 0.33 11.05
CA VAL A 26 -5.37 -0.06 10.77
C VAL A 26 -5.41 -1.50 10.24
N HIS A 27 -6.06 -2.38 10.99
CA HIS A 27 -6.25 -3.79 10.63
C HIS A 27 -7.66 -4.27 11.01
N GLY A 28 -7.98 -5.52 10.69
CA GLY A 28 -9.33 -6.05 10.91
C GLY A 28 -9.82 -6.08 12.36
N GLY A 29 -8.91 -5.99 13.34
CA GLY A 29 -9.25 -5.91 14.77
C GLY A 29 -9.41 -4.50 15.33
N VAL A 30 -9.24 -3.46 14.50
CA VAL A 30 -9.49 -2.07 14.92
C VAL A 30 -10.97 -1.78 14.80
N ASP A 31 -11.58 -1.21 15.81
CA ASP A 31 -13.01 -0.88 15.84
C ASP A 31 -13.37 0.19 14.80
N THR A 32 -14.64 0.25 14.45
CA THR A 32 -15.12 1.18 13.42
C THR A 32 -14.93 2.64 13.85
N GLU A 33 -15.15 2.94 15.12
CA GLU A 33 -14.98 4.27 15.68
C GLU A 33 -13.52 4.72 15.59
N ASP A 34 -12.58 3.88 16.01
CA ASP A 34 -11.14 4.14 15.92
C ASP A 34 -10.68 4.34 14.46
N ARG A 35 -11.25 3.58 13.51
CA ARG A 35 -10.93 3.75 12.09
C ARG A 35 -11.40 5.10 11.56
N GLU A 36 -12.58 5.55 11.96
CA GLU A 36 -13.11 6.85 11.58
C GLU A 36 -12.30 7.99 12.21
N GLU A 37 -11.85 7.82 13.45
CA GLU A 37 -10.95 8.78 14.11
C GLU A 37 -9.62 8.88 13.37
N ILE A 38 -8.98 7.75 13.04
CA ILE A 38 -7.73 7.71 12.25
C ILE A 38 -7.95 8.38 10.88
N ARG A 39 -9.06 8.09 10.21
CA ARG A 39 -9.42 8.74 8.95
C ARG A 39 -9.51 10.27 9.12
N TRP A 40 -10.21 10.72 10.12
CA TRP A 40 -10.40 12.15 10.42
C TRP A 40 -9.07 12.86 10.73
N LEU A 41 -8.22 12.24 11.54
CA LEU A 41 -6.88 12.75 11.86
C LEU A 41 -5.99 12.84 10.61
N THR A 42 -6.01 11.79 9.78
CA THR A 42 -5.21 11.72 8.55
C THR A 42 -5.66 12.75 7.52
N GLU A 43 -6.97 12.96 7.34
CA GLU A 43 -7.49 13.95 6.39
C GLU A 43 -7.15 15.39 6.77
N ARG A 44 -6.81 15.65 8.03
CA ARG A 44 -6.42 16.96 8.54
C ARG A 44 -4.92 17.15 8.74
N SER A 45 -4.17 16.07 8.61
CA SER A 45 -2.72 16.07 8.74
C SER A 45 -2.06 16.16 7.36
N ASP A 46 -1.06 16.99 7.23
CA ASP A 46 -0.25 17.06 6.01
C ASP A 46 0.83 15.97 5.96
N ASN A 47 1.13 15.32 7.09
CA ASN A 47 2.30 14.45 7.25
C ASN A 47 2.02 13.16 8.00
N SER A 48 0.89 12.52 7.85
CA SER A 48 0.63 11.25 8.55
C SER A 48 0.92 10.02 7.70
N ILE A 49 1.29 8.94 8.37
CA ILE A 49 1.52 7.63 7.76
C ILE A 49 0.49 6.63 8.29
N ILE A 50 -0.13 5.88 7.38
CA ILE A 50 -1.04 4.80 7.73
C ILE A 50 -0.41 3.48 7.31
N VAL A 51 -0.25 2.59 8.26
CA VAL A 51 0.07 1.18 8.02
C VAL A 51 -1.22 0.38 8.06
N ALA A 52 -1.61 -0.21 6.94
CA ALA A 52 -2.88 -0.91 6.84
C ALA A 52 -2.75 -2.30 6.23
N SER A 53 -3.57 -3.24 6.71
CA SER A 53 -3.71 -4.51 6.02
C SER A 53 -4.56 -4.35 4.76
N TYR A 54 -4.25 -5.13 3.72
CA TYR A 54 -4.99 -5.08 2.45
C TYR A 54 -6.51 -5.26 2.61
N GLY A 55 -6.92 -6.20 3.47
CA GLY A 55 -8.33 -6.47 3.70
C GLY A 55 -9.07 -5.27 4.27
N THR A 56 -8.44 -4.57 5.18
CA THR A 56 -9.03 -3.39 5.83
C THR A 56 -9.05 -2.18 4.91
N PHE A 57 -7.96 -1.98 4.16
CA PHE A 57 -7.88 -0.85 3.22
C PHE A 57 -8.90 -0.97 2.08
N SER A 58 -9.17 -2.20 1.62
CA SER A 58 -10.11 -2.45 0.51
C SER A 58 -11.58 -2.31 0.89
N THR A 59 -11.93 -2.45 2.16
CA THR A 59 -13.33 -2.57 2.59
C THR A 59 -13.90 -1.34 3.28
N GLY A 60 -13.11 -0.28 3.52
CA GLY A 60 -13.74 0.81 4.24
C GLY A 60 -12.93 2.04 4.60
N ILE A 61 -11.68 2.16 4.21
CA ILE A 61 -10.96 3.41 4.48
C ILE A 61 -10.99 4.27 3.24
N ASN A 62 -11.97 5.18 3.17
CA ASN A 62 -12.01 6.19 2.12
C ASN A 62 -11.31 7.45 2.61
N ILE A 63 -9.99 7.50 2.46
CA ILE A 63 -9.18 8.68 2.81
C ILE A 63 -8.99 9.53 1.56
N ARG A 64 -9.55 10.72 1.56
CA ARG A 64 -9.49 11.62 0.41
C ARG A 64 -8.12 12.24 0.18
N ASN A 65 -7.30 12.34 1.23
CA ASN A 65 -6.01 13.04 1.20
C ASN A 65 -4.80 12.11 1.07
N LEU A 66 -4.96 10.95 0.43
CA LEU A 66 -3.84 10.05 0.16
C LEU A 66 -3.06 10.51 -1.08
N HIS A 67 -1.83 10.96 -0.88
CA HIS A 67 -0.92 11.37 -1.96
C HIS A 67 -0.02 10.23 -2.42
N ASN A 68 0.40 9.39 -1.49
CA ASN A 68 1.29 8.27 -1.75
C ASN A 68 0.73 6.98 -1.16
N VAL A 69 0.83 5.90 -1.92
CA VAL A 69 0.49 4.55 -1.46
C VAL A 69 1.67 3.64 -1.75
N ILE A 70 2.07 2.83 -0.77
CA ILE A 70 3.15 1.86 -0.92
C ILE A 70 2.58 0.46 -0.73
N PHE A 71 2.72 -0.38 -1.75
CA PHE A 71 2.45 -1.81 -1.66
C PHE A 71 3.72 -2.53 -1.23
N ALA A 72 3.89 -2.74 0.07
CA ALA A 72 5.08 -3.35 0.63
C ALA A 72 5.13 -4.88 0.47
N SER A 73 3.98 -5.55 0.32
CA SER A 73 3.90 -7.00 0.14
C SER A 73 2.68 -7.39 -0.68
N PRO A 74 2.64 -7.04 -1.95
CA PRO A 74 1.49 -7.29 -2.80
C PRO A 74 1.39 -8.76 -3.22
N SER A 75 0.15 -9.27 -3.29
CA SER A 75 -0.14 -10.65 -3.73
C SER A 75 -1.15 -10.67 -4.87
N LYS A 76 -1.11 -11.73 -5.70
CA LYS A 76 -2.01 -11.92 -6.84
C LYS A 76 -3.49 -11.87 -6.46
N SER A 77 -3.87 -12.49 -5.33
CA SER A 77 -5.27 -12.62 -4.91
C SER A 77 -5.95 -11.28 -4.58
N ARG A 78 -5.21 -10.19 -4.52
CA ARG A 78 -5.68 -8.87 -4.10
C ARG A 78 -5.70 -7.82 -5.22
N ILE A 79 -5.52 -8.26 -6.46
CA ILE A 79 -5.52 -7.41 -7.66
C ILE A 79 -6.82 -6.60 -7.80
N ARG A 80 -7.97 -7.17 -7.43
CA ARG A 80 -9.27 -6.46 -7.47
C ARG A 80 -9.28 -5.18 -6.66
N ASN A 81 -8.44 -5.09 -5.65
CA ASN A 81 -8.34 -3.90 -4.80
C ASN A 81 -7.57 -2.76 -5.46
N LEU A 82 -6.73 -3.06 -6.46
CA LEU A 82 -6.03 -2.05 -7.24
C LEU A 82 -6.97 -1.11 -7.99
N GLN A 83 -8.05 -1.62 -8.55
CA GLN A 83 -9.06 -0.80 -9.22
C GLN A 83 -9.74 0.15 -8.23
N SER A 84 -10.02 -0.33 -7.02
CA SER A 84 -10.60 0.49 -5.96
C SER A 84 -9.62 1.55 -5.47
N ILE A 85 -8.35 1.19 -5.29
CA ILE A 85 -7.28 2.12 -4.89
C ILE A 85 -7.01 3.15 -5.98
N GLY A 86 -6.98 2.74 -7.25
CA GLY A 86 -6.83 3.66 -8.37
C GLY A 86 -7.94 4.71 -8.43
N ARG A 87 -9.17 4.35 -8.06
CA ARG A 87 -10.28 5.31 -7.94
C ARG A 87 -10.10 6.29 -6.80
N VAL A 88 -9.62 5.81 -5.64
CA VAL A 88 -9.33 6.65 -4.47
C VAL A 88 -8.19 7.62 -4.76
N LEU A 89 -7.16 7.17 -5.47
CA LEU A 89 -6.03 8.02 -5.88
C LEU A 89 -6.42 9.09 -6.90
N ARG A 90 -7.46 8.85 -7.72
CA ARG A 90 -7.96 9.80 -8.73
C ARG A 90 -8.88 10.88 -8.16
N LYS A 91 -9.54 10.65 -7.03
CA LYS A 91 -10.57 11.54 -6.47
C LYS A 91 -10.05 12.34 -5.28
N GLY A 92 -9.64 13.56 -5.53
CA GLY A 92 -9.37 14.54 -4.50
C GLY A 92 -9.51 15.94 -5.09
N ASP A 93 -10.37 16.75 -4.52
CA ASP A 93 -10.68 18.10 -5.01
C ASP A 93 -9.46 19.05 -5.01
N ASN A 94 -8.36 18.65 -4.33
CA ASN A 94 -7.12 19.42 -4.23
C ASN A 94 -5.86 18.64 -4.65
N LYS A 95 -6.01 17.49 -5.32
CA LYS A 95 -4.88 16.68 -5.76
C LYS A 95 -4.65 16.81 -7.25
N SER A 96 -3.49 17.28 -7.62
CA SER A 96 -3.02 17.21 -9.01
C SER A 96 -2.50 15.82 -9.39
N LYS A 97 -1.97 15.05 -8.41
CA LYS A 97 -1.36 13.73 -8.65
C LYS A 97 -1.32 12.90 -7.37
N ALA A 98 -1.52 11.59 -7.52
CA ALA A 98 -1.23 10.61 -6.47
C ALA A 98 -0.28 9.54 -7.03
N THR A 99 0.63 9.05 -6.21
CA THR A 99 1.66 8.09 -6.62
C THR A 99 1.47 6.75 -5.89
N LEU A 100 1.51 5.66 -6.66
CA LEU A 100 1.57 4.31 -6.13
C LEU A 100 2.99 3.77 -6.31
N TYR A 101 3.61 3.35 -5.23
CA TYR A 101 4.87 2.59 -5.22
C TYR A 101 4.53 1.12 -5.05
N ASP A 102 4.78 0.33 -6.07
CA ASP A 102 4.50 -1.10 -6.08
C ASP A 102 5.82 -1.87 -5.96
N ILE A 103 6.09 -2.42 -4.79
CA ILE A 103 7.33 -3.13 -4.51
C ILE A 103 7.15 -4.60 -4.88
N ALA A 104 8.08 -5.13 -5.68
CA ALA A 104 8.15 -6.55 -6.00
C ALA A 104 9.60 -7.04 -5.90
N ASP A 105 9.80 -8.13 -5.18
CA ASP A 105 11.11 -8.74 -5.05
C ASP A 105 11.44 -9.59 -6.28
N ASP A 106 12.63 -9.41 -6.83
CA ASP A 106 13.19 -10.35 -7.79
C ASP A 106 13.98 -11.44 -7.07
N ILE A 107 13.31 -12.54 -6.81
CA ILE A 107 13.90 -13.75 -6.20
C ILE A 107 14.19 -14.82 -7.26
N SER A 108 14.51 -14.39 -8.49
CA SER A 108 14.85 -15.32 -9.56
C SER A 108 16.06 -16.16 -9.19
N THR A 109 15.93 -17.47 -9.36
CA THR A 109 17.01 -18.42 -9.25
C THR A 109 17.10 -19.21 -10.55
N ASP A 110 18.26 -19.76 -10.88
CA ASP A 110 18.50 -20.51 -12.14
C ASP A 110 17.51 -21.67 -12.38
N LYS A 111 16.73 -22.07 -11.39
CA LYS A 111 15.83 -23.25 -11.44
C LYS A 111 14.40 -23.01 -10.98
N GLY A 112 14.00 -21.78 -10.65
CA GLY A 112 12.71 -21.52 -9.98
C GLY A 112 11.80 -20.52 -10.66
N ASN A 113 10.49 -20.73 -10.52
CA ASN A 113 9.50 -19.74 -10.92
C ASN A 113 9.54 -18.53 -9.95
N ASN A 114 9.74 -17.35 -10.47
CA ASN A 114 9.65 -16.13 -9.68
C ASN A 114 8.18 -15.70 -9.53
N TYR A 115 7.54 -16.16 -8.46
CA TYR A 115 6.13 -15.86 -8.19
C TYR A 115 5.88 -14.38 -7.93
N THR A 116 6.84 -13.67 -7.33
CA THR A 116 6.72 -12.24 -7.02
C THR A 116 6.72 -11.41 -8.29
N LEU A 117 7.62 -11.68 -9.23
CA LEU A 117 7.61 -11.04 -10.54
C LEU A 117 6.38 -11.41 -11.38
N ASN A 118 5.92 -12.66 -11.34
CA ASN A 118 4.67 -13.04 -12.01
C ASN A 118 3.48 -12.25 -11.45
N HIS A 119 3.42 -12.03 -10.15
CA HIS A 119 2.38 -11.20 -9.54
C HIS A 119 2.51 -9.73 -9.94
N LEU A 120 3.72 -9.20 -10.09
CA LEU A 120 3.95 -7.86 -10.63
C LEU A 120 3.42 -7.75 -12.07
N LEU A 121 3.75 -8.70 -12.93
CA LEU A 121 3.28 -8.71 -14.33
C LEU A 121 1.75 -8.71 -14.43
N GLU A 122 1.06 -9.43 -13.55
CA GLU A 122 -0.40 -9.39 -13.47
C GLU A 122 -0.92 -7.99 -13.06
N ARG A 123 -0.24 -7.31 -12.15
CA ARG A 123 -0.60 -5.94 -11.76
C ARG A 123 -0.32 -4.93 -12.87
N VAL A 124 0.79 -5.09 -13.58
CA VAL A 124 1.14 -4.24 -14.73
C VAL A 124 0.08 -4.33 -15.84
N LYS A 125 -0.53 -5.50 -16.07
CA LYS A 125 -1.67 -5.62 -17.01
C LYS A 125 -2.81 -4.69 -16.60
N ILE A 126 -3.14 -4.64 -15.30
CA ILE A 126 -4.18 -3.75 -14.79
C ILE A 126 -3.80 -2.29 -14.94
N TYR A 127 -2.52 -1.93 -14.72
CA TYR A 127 -2.06 -0.56 -14.94
C TYR A 127 -2.25 -0.12 -16.39
N ASN A 128 -1.97 -1.02 -17.35
CA ASN A 128 -2.22 -0.75 -18.76
C ASN A 128 -3.72 -0.65 -19.10
N GLU A 129 -4.55 -1.55 -18.57
CA GLU A 129 -6.01 -1.54 -18.77
C GLU A 129 -6.65 -0.24 -18.23
N GLU A 130 -6.19 0.20 -17.04
CA GLU A 130 -6.66 1.43 -16.39
C GLU A 130 -5.98 2.70 -16.91
N LYS A 131 -5.02 2.57 -17.85
CA LYS A 131 -4.26 3.66 -18.45
C LYS A 131 -3.52 4.51 -17.40
N PHE A 132 -2.91 3.86 -16.43
CA PHE A 132 -2.00 4.52 -15.51
C PHE A 132 -0.65 4.75 -16.18
N ASP A 133 -0.09 5.94 -15.99
CA ASP A 133 1.32 6.16 -16.28
C ASP A 133 2.16 5.46 -15.23
N TYR A 134 3.09 4.60 -15.62
CA TYR A 134 3.98 3.91 -14.69
C TYR A 134 5.38 3.79 -15.25
N GLU A 135 6.34 3.62 -14.36
CA GLU A 135 7.73 3.36 -14.63
C GLU A 135 8.17 2.13 -13.82
N ILE A 136 9.00 1.28 -14.42
CA ILE A 136 9.60 0.15 -13.71
C ILE A 136 11.05 0.51 -13.41
N ILE A 137 11.39 0.50 -12.12
CA ILE A 137 12.72 0.83 -11.63
C ILE A 137 13.33 -0.41 -10.99
N ASP A 138 14.47 -0.83 -11.50
CA ASP A 138 15.25 -1.92 -10.89
C ASP A 138 16.18 -1.35 -9.81
N VAL A 139 15.97 -1.80 -8.58
CA VAL A 139 16.74 -1.36 -7.42
C VAL A 139 17.59 -2.52 -6.93
N LYS A 140 18.92 -2.38 -7.06
CA LYS A 140 19.84 -3.32 -6.46
C LYS A 140 20.07 -2.96 -5.00
N LEU A 141 19.70 -3.88 -4.10
CA LEU A 141 20.05 -3.75 -2.70
C LEU A 141 21.58 -3.91 -2.56
N LYS A 142 22.20 -3.03 -1.80
CA LYS A 142 23.62 -3.20 -1.43
C LYS A 142 23.65 -4.26 -0.35
N ASP A 143 24.53 -5.25 -0.52
CA ASP A 143 24.92 -6.13 0.58
C ASP A 143 25.71 -5.29 1.58
N ASP A 144 25.21 -5.18 2.81
CA ASP A 144 25.92 -4.56 3.91
C ASP A 144 27.01 -5.50 4.46
#